data_f5407ca2e388ac0d7aa1626b1098f51e
#
_entry.id   f5407ca2e388ac0d7aa1626b1098f51e
#
_cell.length_a   1.000
_cell.length_b   1.000
_cell.length_c   1.000
_cell.angle_alpha   90.00
_cell.angle_beta   90.00
_cell.angle_gamma   90.00
#
_symmetry.space_group_name_H-M   'P 1'
#
loop_
_entity.id
_entity.type
_entity.pdbx_description
1 polymer ?
#
loop_
_entity_poly.entity_id
_entity_poly.type
_entity_poly.pdbx_seq_one_letter_code
_entity_poly.pdbx_strand_id
1 'polypeptide(L)'
;IGANNWKTLAPFTVTTLKILMFLLAPLVWVSKWITKYLKKPQVQSVLSRGDFAAIVEEGNESGSLDEDEAKIIKNLLQFEKQTVRDIMTPKTVAFMAQEESIINDFYKENTPIRYSRIPLFGKTRDDITGVVLKDDILQKLANNDGEESLKSLIRKANFVQDDTKLPKLFKSLTKEKNHLFVVTDNFGAVVGLVSMEDLFETLLGQEIVDEFDNVEDLQKLAQKKWAAKKKDS
;
A
#
# COMPACT_ATOMS: atom_id res chain seq x y z
N ILE A 1 15.18 20.11 -61.76
CA ILE A 1 16.44 20.83 -62.09
C ILE A 1 17.57 20.36 -61.16
N GLY A 2 17.35 20.20 -59.85
CA GLY A 2 18.39 19.81 -58.89
C GLY A 2 18.93 18.38 -59.04
N ALA A 3 18.08 17.43 -59.43
CA ALA A 3 18.45 16.01 -59.57
C ALA A 3 19.42 15.72 -60.72
N ASN A 4 19.43 16.56 -61.76
CA ASN A 4 20.23 16.32 -62.96
C ASN A 4 21.61 16.99 -62.92
N ASN A 5 21.83 17.99 -62.03
CA ASN A 5 23.07 18.77 -61.94
C ASN A 5 23.76 18.68 -60.57
N TRP A 6 23.47 17.61 -59.82
CA TRP A 6 23.92 17.44 -58.42
C TRP A 6 25.48 17.44 -58.31
N LYS A 7 26.18 16.88 -59.32
CA LYS A 7 27.63 16.77 -59.30
C LYS A 7 28.31 18.16 -59.38
N THR A 8 27.71 19.10 -60.08
CA THR A 8 28.24 20.48 -60.28
C THR A 8 27.80 21.41 -59.14
N LEU A 9 26.59 21.14 -58.52
CA LEU A 9 26.06 21.92 -57.43
C LEU A 9 26.58 21.47 -56.07
N ALA A 10 26.98 20.20 -55.91
CA ALA A 10 27.47 19.66 -54.65
C ALA A 10 28.67 20.41 -54.04
N PRO A 11 29.75 20.71 -54.81
CA PRO A 11 30.88 21.44 -54.23
C PRO A 11 30.52 22.88 -53.82
N PHE A 12 29.62 23.52 -54.56
CA PHE A 12 29.13 24.86 -54.22
C PHE A 12 28.32 24.87 -52.96
N THR A 13 27.35 23.93 -52.79
CA THR A 13 26.52 23.81 -51.60
C THR A 13 27.36 23.43 -50.37
N VAL A 14 28.33 22.52 -50.49
CA VAL A 14 29.24 22.16 -49.42
C VAL A 14 30.10 23.34 -48.97
N THR A 15 30.62 24.14 -49.90
CA THR A 15 31.41 25.30 -49.55
C THR A 15 30.59 26.40 -48.89
N THR A 16 29.39 26.66 -49.41
CA THR A 16 28.46 27.62 -48.80
C THR A 16 28.03 27.20 -47.38
N LEU A 17 27.73 25.92 -47.16
CA LEU A 17 27.41 25.38 -45.84
C LEU A 17 28.60 25.48 -44.88
N LYS A 18 29.84 25.21 -45.33
CA LYS A 18 31.03 25.35 -44.49
C LYS A 18 31.25 26.80 -44.05
N ILE A 19 31.09 27.75 -44.97
CA ILE A 19 31.22 29.20 -44.69
C ILE A 19 30.14 29.61 -43.67
N LEU A 20 28.88 29.14 -43.87
CA LEU A 20 27.77 29.44 -42.96
C LEU A 20 28.00 28.84 -41.57
N MET A 21 28.47 27.58 -41.50
CA MET A 21 28.85 26.97 -40.23
C MET A 21 29.97 27.71 -39.51
N PHE A 22 30.98 28.17 -40.23
CA PHE A 22 32.07 28.95 -39.64
C PHE A 22 31.58 30.30 -39.12
N LEU A 23 30.71 30.99 -39.86
CA LEU A 23 30.12 32.26 -39.46
C LEU A 23 29.21 32.12 -38.21
N LEU A 24 28.47 31.01 -38.10
CA LEU A 24 27.57 30.73 -36.98
C LEU A 24 28.27 30.08 -35.77
N ALA A 25 29.48 29.54 -35.94
CA ALA A 25 30.24 28.89 -34.88
C ALA A 25 30.40 29.74 -33.61
N PRO A 26 30.76 31.04 -33.68
CA PRO A 26 30.88 31.86 -32.47
C PRO A 26 29.52 32.04 -31.75
N LEU A 27 28.42 32.16 -32.49
CA LEU A 27 27.08 32.30 -31.93
C LEU A 27 26.66 31.04 -31.19
N VAL A 28 26.94 29.87 -31.79
CA VAL A 28 26.69 28.55 -31.12
C VAL A 28 27.58 28.39 -29.90
N TRP A 29 28.83 28.86 -29.92
CA TRP A 29 29.72 28.79 -28.77
C TRP A 29 29.21 29.66 -27.61
N VAL A 30 28.80 30.89 -27.89
CA VAL A 30 28.18 31.79 -26.89
C VAL A 30 26.90 31.22 -26.35
N SER A 31 26.03 30.66 -27.19
CA SER A 31 24.79 30.00 -26.77
C SER A 31 25.05 28.80 -25.85
N LYS A 32 26.04 27.95 -26.17
CA LYS A 32 26.47 26.85 -25.32
C LYS A 32 27.00 27.34 -23.97
N TRP A 33 27.75 28.43 -23.95
CA TRP A 33 28.30 29.01 -22.74
C TRP A 33 27.20 29.56 -21.83
N ILE A 34 26.24 30.30 -22.38
CA ILE A 34 25.05 30.81 -21.69
C ILE A 34 24.22 29.62 -21.13
N THR A 35 23.99 28.61 -21.95
CA THR A 35 23.23 27.42 -21.53
C THR A 35 23.94 26.66 -20.43
N LYS A 36 25.28 26.59 -20.43
CA LYS A 36 26.07 25.96 -19.37
C LYS A 36 26.00 26.73 -18.05
N TYR A 37 25.94 28.07 -18.10
CA TYR A 37 25.79 28.93 -16.91
C TYR A 37 24.35 28.90 -16.35
N LEU A 38 23.35 28.80 -17.21
CA LEU A 38 21.93 28.74 -16.83
C LEU A 38 21.50 27.34 -16.40
N LYS A 39 22.16 26.30 -16.90
CA LYS A 39 21.95 24.95 -16.37
C LYS A 39 22.62 24.83 -15.00
N LYS A 40 21.94 25.23 -13.94
CA LYS A 40 22.17 24.56 -12.65
C LYS A 40 22.05 23.06 -12.92
N PRO A 41 22.93 22.20 -12.36
CA PRO A 41 22.73 20.76 -12.40
C PRO A 41 21.54 20.45 -11.47
N GLN A 42 20.34 20.70 -11.96
CA GLN A 42 19.21 19.97 -11.48
C GLN A 42 19.44 18.56 -12.01
N VAL A 43 19.89 17.67 -11.13
CA VAL A 43 19.58 16.25 -11.26
C VAL A 43 18.07 16.19 -11.02
N GLN A 44 17.32 16.66 -12.00
CA GLN A 44 15.93 16.33 -12.13
C GLN A 44 15.91 14.82 -12.33
N SER A 45 15.34 14.11 -11.38
CA SER A 45 14.75 12.82 -11.71
C SER A 45 13.97 13.03 -12.99
N VAL A 46 14.41 12.40 -14.06
CA VAL A 46 13.95 12.65 -15.44
C VAL A 46 12.43 12.50 -15.55
N LEU A 47 11.79 11.91 -14.57
CA LEU A 47 10.34 11.73 -14.44
C LEU A 47 9.92 11.89 -12.98
N SER A 48 8.95 12.76 -12.72
CA SER A 48 8.26 12.82 -11.43
C SER A 48 7.27 11.64 -11.30
N ARG A 49 6.82 11.34 -10.10
CA ARG A 49 5.76 10.34 -9.91
C ARG A 49 4.45 10.72 -10.61
N GLY A 50 4.20 12.02 -10.76
CA GLY A 50 3.06 12.53 -11.52
C GLY A 50 3.19 12.22 -13.01
N ASP A 51 4.39 12.35 -13.55
CA ASP A 51 4.67 12.01 -14.96
C ASP A 51 4.50 10.50 -15.19
N PHE A 52 4.93 9.66 -14.24
CA PHE A 52 4.67 8.21 -14.29
C PHE A 52 3.17 7.90 -14.28
N ALA A 53 2.40 8.55 -13.42
CA ALA A 53 0.95 8.35 -13.37
C ALA A 53 0.27 8.75 -14.70
N ALA A 54 0.74 9.84 -15.34
CA ALA A 54 0.23 10.26 -16.65
C ALA A 54 0.59 9.25 -17.76
N ILE A 55 1.81 8.70 -17.74
CA ILE A 55 2.22 7.65 -18.69
C ILE A 55 1.38 6.39 -18.53
N VAL A 56 1.06 6.00 -17.28
CA VAL A 56 0.21 4.84 -17.00
C VAL A 56 -1.21 5.08 -17.53
N GLU A 57 -1.75 6.30 -17.39
CA GLU A 57 -3.05 6.66 -17.93
C GLU A 57 -3.07 6.56 -19.46
N GLU A 58 -2.08 7.14 -20.13
CA GLU A 58 -1.93 7.08 -21.59
C GLU A 58 -1.75 5.63 -22.07
N GLY A 59 -1.02 4.79 -21.31
CA GLY A 59 -0.88 3.35 -21.57
C GLY A 59 -2.21 2.61 -21.51
N ASN A 60 -3.06 2.96 -20.56
CA ASN A 60 -4.41 2.40 -20.42
C ASN A 60 -5.33 2.86 -21.59
N GLU A 61 -5.35 4.15 -21.89
CA GLU A 61 -6.16 4.70 -22.99
C GLU A 61 -5.75 4.15 -24.36
N SER A 62 -4.47 3.90 -24.58
CA SER A 62 -3.95 3.30 -25.82
C SER A 62 -4.13 1.79 -25.92
N GLY A 63 -4.58 1.12 -24.85
CA GLY A 63 -4.72 -0.34 -24.77
C GLY A 63 -3.39 -1.08 -24.63
N SER A 64 -2.29 -0.38 -24.28
CA SER A 64 -0.98 -0.99 -24.00
C SER A 64 -0.89 -1.57 -22.60
N LEU A 65 -1.72 -1.09 -21.68
CA LEU A 65 -1.96 -1.60 -20.32
C LEU A 65 -3.44 -1.91 -20.19
N ASP A 66 -3.79 -3.00 -19.52
CA ASP A 66 -5.18 -3.22 -19.16
C ASP A 66 -5.57 -2.38 -17.91
N GLU A 67 -6.88 -2.33 -17.62
CA GLU A 67 -7.42 -1.49 -16.55
C GLU A 67 -6.88 -1.91 -15.17
N ASP A 68 -6.75 -3.21 -14.93
CA ASP A 68 -6.25 -3.75 -13.65
C ASP A 68 -4.75 -3.46 -13.50
N GLU A 69 -3.95 -3.62 -14.55
CA GLU A 69 -2.52 -3.28 -14.54
C GLU A 69 -2.30 -1.79 -14.23
N ALA A 70 -3.02 -0.92 -14.93
CA ALA A 70 -2.94 0.52 -14.71
C ALA A 70 -3.35 0.90 -13.28
N LYS A 71 -4.38 0.27 -12.72
CA LYS A 71 -4.86 0.47 -11.36
C LYS A 71 -3.80 0.07 -10.33
N ILE A 72 -3.19 -1.12 -10.48
CA ILE A 72 -2.13 -1.60 -9.58
C ILE A 72 -0.94 -0.65 -9.59
N ILE A 73 -0.50 -0.18 -10.76
CA ILE A 73 0.63 0.75 -10.87
C ILE A 73 0.29 2.08 -10.17
N LYS A 74 -0.90 2.62 -10.37
CA LYS A 74 -1.38 3.84 -9.69
C LYS A 74 -1.40 3.69 -8.17
N ASN A 75 -1.91 2.56 -7.67
CA ASN A 75 -1.93 2.26 -6.25
C ASN A 75 -0.52 2.16 -5.66
N LEU A 76 0.41 1.51 -6.38
CA LEU A 76 1.81 1.43 -5.97
C LEU A 76 2.46 2.82 -5.86
N LEU A 77 2.17 3.74 -6.78
CA LEU A 77 2.66 5.12 -6.72
C LEU A 77 2.11 5.89 -5.51
N GLN A 78 0.90 5.57 -5.06
CA GLN A 78 0.26 6.17 -3.89
C GLN A 78 0.71 5.52 -2.57
N PHE A 79 1.06 4.24 -2.60
CA PHE A 79 1.40 3.41 -1.43
C PHE A 79 2.43 4.05 -0.49
N GLU A 80 3.44 4.74 -1.02
CA GLU A 80 4.43 5.44 -0.20
C GLU A 80 3.89 6.64 0.58
N LYS A 81 2.77 7.22 0.14
CA LYS A 81 2.16 8.38 0.80
C LYS A 81 1.23 7.96 1.92
N GLN A 82 0.65 6.77 1.81
CA GLN A 82 -0.32 6.23 2.75
C GLN A 82 0.33 5.78 4.07
N THR A 83 -0.48 5.75 5.11
CA THR A 83 -0.13 5.34 6.46
C THR A 83 -0.96 4.13 6.88
N VAL A 84 -0.58 3.49 7.98
CA VAL A 84 -1.34 2.39 8.60
C VAL A 84 -2.78 2.83 8.90
N ARG A 85 -2.97 4.05 9.37
CA ARG A 85 -4.30 4.63 9.66
C ARG A 85 -5.25 4.59 8.47
N ASP A 86 -4.71 4.76 7.25
CA ASP A 86 -5.51 4.84 6.02
C ASP A 86 -6.08 3.47 5.61
N ILE A 87 -5.44 2.36 6.06
CA ILE A 87 -5.81 1.00 5.64
C ILE A 87 -6.26 0.09 6.78
N MET A 88 -6.00 0.45 8.05
CA MET A 88 -6.30 -0.40 9.20
C MET A 88 -7.79 -0.69 9.33
N THR A 89 -8.11 -1.86 9.85
CA THR A 89 -9.43 -2.18 10.37
C THR A 89 -9.63 -1.50 11.73
N PRO A 90 -10.57 -0.54 11.86
CA PRO A 90 -10.78 0.17 13.12
C PRO A 90 -11.20 -0.74 14.28
N LYS A 91 -10.71 -0.47 15.49
CA LYS A 91 -11.04 -1.23 16.72
C LYS A 91 -12.55 -1.45 16.93
N THR A 92 -13.38 -0.53 16.50
CA THR A 92 -14.85 -0.58 16.67
C THR A 92 -15.53 -1.72 15.93
N VAL A 93 -14.88 -2.23 14.87
CA VAL A 93 -15.38 -3.34 14.04
C VAL A 93 -14.44 -4.55 14.05
N ALA A 94 -13.22 -4.40 14.58
CA ALA A 94 -12.24 -5.47 14.66
C ALA A 94 -12.75 -6.65 15.51
N PHE A 95 -12.55 -7.86 15.02
CA PHE A 95 -12.83 -9.07 15.75
C PHE A 95 -11.71 -9.32 16.77
N MET A 96 -12.07 -9.45 18.04
CA MET A 96 -11.14 -9.67 19.16
C MET A 96 -11.85 -10.52 20.20
N ALA A 97 -11.11 -11.34 20.95
CA ALA A 97 -11.64 -12.20 22.01
C ALA A 97 -11.07 -11.82 23.39
N GLN A 98 -11.83 -12.07 24.42
CA GLN A 98 -11.39 -11.90 25.81
C GLN A 98 -10.51 -13.08 26.21
N GLU A 99 -9.34 -12.83 26.81
CA GLU A 99 -8.32 -13.85 27.06
C GLU A 99 -8.76 -14.98 28.00
N GLU A 100 -9.65 -14.69 28.94
CA GLU A 100 -10.15 -15.68 29.90
C GLU A 100 -11.33 -16.50 29.35
N SER A 101 -11.80 -16.26 28.13
CA SER A 101 -12.87 -17.06 27.51
C SER A 101 -12.43 -18.51 27.37
N ILE A 102 -13.30 -19.43 27.75
CA ILE A 102 -13.08 -20.87 27.58
C ILE A 102 -13.13 -21.24 26.09
N ILE A 103 -12.22 -22.07 25.65
CA ILE A 103 -12.05 -22.43 24.23
C ILE A 103 -13.33 -23.05 23.66
N ASN A 104 -13.97 -23.98 24.37
CA ASN A 104 -15.22 -24.61 23.95
C ASN A 104 -16.33 -23.59 23.73
N ASP A 105 -16.52 -22.67 24.67
CA ASP A 105 -17.60 -21.68 24.62
C ASP A 105 -17.30 -20.64 23.51
N PHE A 106 -16.07 -20.17 23.44
CA PHE A 106 -15.65 -19.29 22.36
C PHE A 106 -15.91 -19.90 20.97
N TYR A 107 -15.58 -21.18 20.79
CA TYR A 107 -15.82 -21.87 19.52
C TYR A 107 -17.32 -22.00 19.20
N LYS A 108 -18.17 -22.38 20.17
CA LYS A 108 -19.62 -22.50 19.96
C LYS A 108 -20.24 -21.16 19.53
N GLU A 109 -19.81 -20.06 20.16
CA GLU A 109 -20.35 -18.73 19.89
C GLU A 109 -19.88 -18.12 18.56
N ASN A 110 -18.68 -18.52 18.07
CA ASN A 110 -18.02 -17.88 16.94
C ASN A 110 -17.79 -18.81 15.74
N THR A 111 -18.45 -19.97 15.70
CA THR A 111 -18.34 -20.90 14.57
C THR A 111 -19.19 -20.43 13.35
N PRO A 112 -18.65 -20.46 12.12
CA PRO A 112 -17.26 -20.75 11.78
C PRO A 112 -16.32 -19.60 12.11
N ILE A 113 -15.14 -19.91 12.72
CA ILE A 113 -14.11 -18.90 12.98
C ILE A 113 -13.52 -18.43 11.64
N ARG A 114 -13.73 -17.17 11.29
CA ARG A 114 -13.32 -16.59 10.00
C ARG A 114 -11.85 -16.20 9.95
N TYR A 115 -11.35 -15.66 11.06
CA TYR A 115 -10.01 -15.05 11.11
C TYR A 115 -8.96 -16.07 11.58
N SER A 116 -7.85 -16.15 10.86
CA SER A 116 -6.73 -17.03 11.20
C SER A 116 -5.99 -16.59 12.47
N ARG A 117 -6.05 -15.29 12.78
CA ARG A 117 -5.41 -14.68 13.96
C ARG A 117 -6.39 -13.80 14.70
N ILE A 118 -6.53 -14.04 15.98
CA ILE A 118 -7.51 -13.36 16.83
C ILE A 118 -6.76 -12.65 17.95
N PRO A 119 -6.76 -11.31 17.98
CA PRO A 119 -6.22 -10.56 19.10
C PRO A 119 -7.00 -10.85 20.38
N LEU A 120 -6.26 -11.06 21.47
CA LEU A 120 -6.81 -11.24 22.79
C LEU A 120 -6.68 -9.97 23.61
N PHE A 121 -7.71 -9.62 24.34
CA PHE A 121 -7.70 -8.52 25.29
C PHE A 121 -7.96 -8.99 26.72
N GLY A 122 -7.37 -8.28 27.69
CA GLY A 122 -7.57 -8.52 29.11
C GLY A 122 -8.88 -7.92 29.61
N LYS A 123 -8.82 -6.82 30.36
CA LYS A 123 -10.00 -6.19 30.96
C LYS A 123 -10.82 -5.37 29.96
N THR A 124 -10.17 -4.70 29.05
CA THR A 124 -10.80 -3.84 28.03
C THR A 124 -10.19 -4.09 26.65
N ARG A 125 -10.89 -3.71 25.59
CA ARG A 125 -10.40 -3.84 24.22
C ARG A 125 -9.18 -2.96 23.90
N ASP A 126 -8.76 -2.12 24.82
CA ASP A 126 -7.52 -1.33 24.74
C ASP A 126 -6.33 -2.07 25.35
N ASP A 127 -6.58 -3.10 26.16
CA ASP A 127 -5.57 -3.90 26.83
C ASP A 127 -5.30 -5.19 26.04
N ILE A 128 -4.61 -5.07 24.90
CA ILE A 128 -4.27 -6.23 24.06
C ILE A 128 -3.12 -6.98 24.70
N THR A 129 -3.41 -8.20 25.17
CA THR A 129 -2.45 -9.09 25.85
C THR A 129 -1.68 -9.99 24.89
N GLY A 130 -2.26 -10.29 23.72
CA GLY A 130 -1.60 -11.12 22.70
C GLY A 130 -2.50 -11.45 21.52
N VAL A 131 -2.12 -12.52 20.82
CA VAL A 131 -2.85 -13.06 19.68
C VAL A 131 -2.91 -14.57 19.79
N VAL A 132 -4.02 -15.19 19.41
CA VAL A 132 -4.18 -16.64 19.28
C VAL A 132 -4.40 -17.02 17.83
N LEU A 133 -3.91 -18.19 17.43
CA LEU A 133 -4.17 -18.74 16.10
C LEU A 133 -5.44 -19.61 16.12
N LYS A 134 -6.25 -19.51 15.06
CA LYS A 134 -7.40 -20.39 14.86
C LYS A 134 -7.01 -21.86 14.93
N ASP A 135 -5.89 -22.22 14.30
CA ASP A 135 -5.43 -23.61 14.25
C ASP A 135 -5.06 -24.16 15.63
N ASP A 136 -4.47 -23.33 16.52
CA ASP A 136 -4.18 -23.73 17.90
C ASP A 136 -5.50 -24.01 18.69
N ILE A 137 -6.53 -23.18 18.47
CA ILE A 137 -7.87 -23.39 19.05
C ILE A 137 -8.46 -24.72 18.57
N LEU A 138 -8.45 -24.96 17.26
CA LEU A 138 -8.99 -26.18 16.67
C LEU A 138 -8.20 -27.43 17.11
N GLN A 139 -6.89 -27.32 17.27
CA GLN A 139 -6.05 -28.41 17.78
C GLN A 139 -6.39 -28.76 19.24
N LYS A 140 -6.62 -27.76 20.10
CA LYS A 140 -7.07 -27.98 21.49
C LYS A 140 -8.41 -28.69 21.53
N LEU A 141 -9.36 -28.23 20.71
CA LEU A 141 -10.68 -28.86 20.63
C LEU A 141 -10.60 -30.33 20.16
N ALA A 142 -9.75 -30.61 19.16
CA ALA A 142 -9.54 -31.98 18.65
C ALA A 142 -8.93 -32.92 19.72
N ASN A 143 -8.13 -32.37 20.64
CA ASN A 143 -7.53 -33.12 21.77
C ASN A 143 -8.43 -33.22 23.00
N ASN A 144 -9.66 -32.69 22.96
CA ASN A 144 -10.60 -32.57 24.10
C ASN A 144 -10.09 -31.67 25.25
N ASP A 145 -9.18 -30.74 24.95
CA ASP A 145 -8.63 -29.78 25.92
C ASP A 145 -9.38 -28.42 25.87
N GLY A 146 -10.62 -28.41 25.43
CA GLY A 146 -11.40 -27.18 25.23
C GLY A 146 -11.88 -26.48 26.51
N GLU A 147 -11.66 -27.06 27.68
CA GLU A 147 -11.96 -26.45 28.98
C GLU A 147 -10.92 -25.41 29.44
N GLU A 148 -9.80 -25.31 28.75
CA GLU A 148 -8.80 -24.28 29.00
C GLU A 148 -9.27 -22.90 28.46
N SER A 149 -8.67 -21.81 28.99
CA SER A 149 -8.92 -20.47 28.47
C SER A 149 -8.08 -20.21 27.25
N LEU A 150 -8.50 -19.26 26.38
CA LEU A 150 -7.73 -18.77 25.23
C LEU A 150 -6.34 -18.26 25.63
N LYS A 151 -6.19 -17.82 26.86
CA LYS A 151 -4.92 -17.36 27.45
C LYS A 151 -3.82 -18.42 27.39
N SER A 152 -4.18 -19.71 27.47
CA SER A 152 -3.21 -20.83 27.38
C SER A 152 -2.52 -20.92 26.02
N LEU A 153 -3.13 -20.35 24.98
CA LEU A 153 -2.65 -20.33 23.59
C LEU A 153 -2.02 -19.01 23.16
N ILE A 154 -1.85 -18.08 24.12
CA ILE A 154 -1.45 -16.71 23.82
C ILE A 154 -0.05 -16.65 23.21
N ARG A 155 0.07 -15.90 22.13
CA ARG A 155 1.31 -15.54 21.47
C ARG A 155 1.53 -14.03 21.55
N LYS A 156 2.77 -13.58 21.49
CA LYS A 156 3.11 -12.16 21.55
C LYS A 156 2.44 -11.40 20.41
N ALA A 157 1.71 -10.33 20.74
CA ALA A 157 1.23 -9.36 19.77
C ALA A 157 2.36 -8.44 19.31
N ASN A 158 2.30 -8.01 18.05
CA ASN A 158 3.17 -6.98 17.50
C ASN A 158 2.38 -5.69 17.33
N PHE A 159 3.04 -4.57 17.60
CA PHE A 159 2.42 -3.24 17.59
C PHE A 159 3.06 -2.35 16.53
N VAL A 160 2.26 -1.48 15.93
CA VAL A 160 2.69 -0.46 14.99
C VAL A 160 1.93 0.83 15.24
N GLN A 161 2.59 1.97 15.05
CA GLN A 161 1.94 3.28 15.14
C GLN A 161 1.11 3.55 13.89
N ASP A 162 -0.02 4.20 14.06
CA ASP A 162 -0.99 4.48 13.01
C ASP A 162 -0.48 5.46 11.92
N ASP A 163 0.50 6.31 12.24
CA ASP A 163 1.17 7.22 11.31
C ASP A 163 2.33 6.56 10.53
N THR A 164 2.63 5.28 10.81
CA THR A 164 3.69 4.54 10.10
C THR A 164 3.35 4.43 8.62
N LYS A 165 4.33 4.74 7.75
CA LYS A 165 4.18 4.60 6.29
C LYS A 165 4.10 3.14 5.86
N LEU A 166 3.23 2.86 4.86
CA LEU A 166 2.98 1.49 4.39
C LEU A 166 4.23 0.73 3.91
N PRO A 167 5.24 1.34 3.24
CA PRO A 167 6.47 0.63 2.89
C PRO A 167 7.25 0.13 4.11
N LYS A 168 7.20 0.86 5.23
CA LYS A 168 7.83 0.43 6.49
C LYS A 168 7.06 -0.73 7.11
N LEU A 169 5.72 -0.66 7.14
CA LEU A 169 4.86 -1.74 7.61
C LEU A 169 5.08 -3.01 6.78
N PHE A 170 5.06 -2.91 5.44
CA PHE A 170 5.30 -4.03 4.53
C PHE A 170 6.62 -4.75 4.82
N LYS A 171 7.69 -3.96 5.04
CA LYS A 171 9.00 -4.52 5.40
C LYS A 171 8.98 -5.26 6.74
N SER A 172 8.24 -4.76 7.73
CA SER A 172 8.09 -5.42 9.03
C SER A 172 7.30 -6.71 8.94
N LEU A 173 6.16 -6.69 8.23
CA LEU A 173 5.32 -7.87 8.01
C LEU A 173 6.08 -9.00 7.31
N THR A 174 6.85 -8.67 6.26
CA THR A 174 7.61 -9.66 5.49
C THR A 174 8.84 -10.19 6.24
N LYS A 175 9.56 -9.33 6.97
CA LYS A 175 10.78 -9.72 7.68
C LYS A 175 10.50 -10.57 8.92
N GLU A 176 9.47 -10.22 9.67
CA GLU A 176 9.17 -10.84 10.97
C GLU A 176 8.25 -12.05 10.85
N LYS A 177 7.80 -12.41 9.62
CA LYS A 177 6.78 -13.45 9.36
C LYS A 177 5.49 -13.25 10.18
N ASN A 178 5.24 -12.01 10.56
CA ASN A 178 4.03 -11.62 11.28
C ASN A 178 2.99 -11.13 10.27
N HIS A 179 1.78 -11.65 10.36
CA HIS A 179 0.71 -11.33 9.42
C HIS A 179 -0.33 -10.39 10.00
N LEU A 180 -0.20 -10.02 11.28
CA LEU A 180 -1.12 -9.14 11.98
C LEU A 180 -0.37 -8.23 12.95
N PHE A 181 -0.69 -6.94 12.93
CA PHE A 181 -0.22 -5.96 13.89
C PHE A 181 -1.40 -5.27 14.56
N VAL A 182 -1.24 -5.00 15.86
CA VAL A 182 -2.13 -4.12 16.62
C VAL A 182 -1.68 -2.69 16.36
N VAL A 183 -2.63 -1.84 15.96
CA VAL A 183 -2.35 -0.44 15.64
C VAL A 183 -2.61 0.43 16.87
N THR A 184 -1.63 1.25 17.22
CA THR A 184 -1.72 2.20 18.34
C THR A 184 -1.57 3.63 17.83
N ASP A 185 -2.20 4.56 18.52
CA ASP A 185 -1.94 5.98 18.34
C ASP A 185 -0.62 6.42 19.01
N ASN A 186 -0.31 7.71 18.91
CA ASN A 186 0.89 8.30 19.52
C ASN A 186 0.88 8.30 21.06
N PHE A 187 -0.26 7.99 21.67
CA PHE A 187 -0.43 7.90 23.13
C PHE A 187 -0.41 6.44 23.62
N GLY A 188 -0.30 5.49 22.70
CA GLY A 188 -0.30 4.05 23.00
C GLY A 188 -1.70 3.43 23.10
N ALA A 189 -2.77 4.18 22.84
CA ALA A 189 -4.11 3.62 22.81
C ALA A 189 -4.32 2.78 21.54
N VAL A 190 -4.98 1.62 21.67
CA VAL A 190 -5.29 0.75 20.54
C VAL A 190 -6.40 1.38 19.69
N VAL A 191 -6.10 1.62 18.41
CA VAL A 191 -7.02 2.24 17.44
C VAL A 191 -7.52 1.27 16.38
N GLY A 192 -6.82 0.17 16.13
CA GLY A 192 -7.22 -0.80 15.12
C GLY A 192 -6.28 -1.99 15.00
N LEU A 193 -6.45 -2.72 13.93
CA LEU A 193 -5.62 -3.84 13.49
C LEU A 193 -5.21 -3.60 12.04
N VAL A 194 -4.05 -4.13 11.66
CA VAL A 194 -3.63 -4.16 10.26
C VAL A 194 -2.97 -5.49 9.94
N SER A 195 -3.34 -6.08 8.83
CA SER A 195 -2.87 -7.38 8.37
C SER A 195 -2.06 -7.28 7.07
N MET A 196 -1.54 -8.39 6.59
CA MET A 196 -0.93 -8.49 5.27
C MET A 196 -1.98 -8.36 4.16
N GLU A 197 -3.18 -8.86 4.42
CA GLU A 197 -4.33 -8.79 3.53
C GLU A 197 -4.68 -7.32 3.24
N ASP A 198 -4.80 -6.44 4.26
CA ASP A 198 -5.08 -5.00 4.08
C ASP A 198 -4.05 -4.30 3.16
N LEU A 199 -2.77 -4.71 3.25
CA LEU A 199 -1.74 -4.20 2.35
C LEU A 199 -1.92 -4.64 0.90
N PHE A 200 -2.25 -5.93 0.68
CA PHE A 200 -2.49 -6.44 -0.66
C PHE A 200 -3.75 -5.84 -1.28
N GLU A 201 -4.83 -5.69 -0.53
CA GLU A 201 -6.04 -5.00 -0.96
C GLU A 201 -5.74 -3.57 -1.41
N THR A 202 -4.91 -2.86 -0.63
CA THR A 202 -4.48 -1.50 -0.98
C THR A 202 -3.66 -1.47 -2.28
N LEU A 203 -2.76 -2.44 -2.49
CA LEU A 203 -1.94 -2.52 -3.70
C LEU A 203 -2.74 -2.94 -4.93
N LEU A 204 -3.62 -3.93 -4.78
CA LEU A 204 -4.45 -4.44 -5.87
C LEU A 204 -5.63 -3.51 -6.16
N GLY A 205 -6.05 -2.72 -5.18
CA GLY A 205 -7.23 -1.85 -5.26
C GLY A 205 -8.54 -2.64 -5.33
N GLN A 206 -8.52 -3.85 -4.79
CA GLN A 206 -9.65 -4.77 -4.74
C GLN A 206 -9.69 -5.39 -3.35
N GLU A 207 -10.89 -5.52 -2.78
CA GLU A 207 -11.11 -6.27 -1.54
C GLU A 207 -10.87 -7.76 -1.79
N ILE A 208 -10.10 -8.39 -0.92
CA ILE A 208 -9.90 -9.84 -0.93
C ILE A 208 -11.01 -10.45 -0.08
N VAL A 209 -12.08 -10.90 -0.76
CA VAL A 209 -13.26 -11.45 -0.10
C VAL A 209 -13.08 -12.95 0.08
N ASP A 210 -13.15 -13.44 1.32
CA ASP A 210 -13.19 -14.87 1.63
C ASP A 210 -14.65 -15.41 1.49
N GLU A 211 -14.80 -16.70 1.21
CA GLU A 211 -16.08 -17.39 1.04
C GLU A 211 -17.06 -17.19 2.20
N PHE A 212 -16.54 -16.85 3.38
CA PHE A 212 -17.30 -16.65 4.62
C PHE A 212 -17.54 -15.17 4.97
N ASP A 213 -17.07 -14.21 4.16
CA ASP A 213 -17.22 -12.79 4.47
C ASP A 213 -18.62 -12.28 4.15
N ASN A 214 -19.32 -11.81 5.19
CA ASN A 214 -20.63 -11.16 5.05
C ASN A 214 -20.53 -9.65 4.84
N VAL A 215 -19.34 -9.08 4.97
CA VAL A 215 -19.07 -7.65 4.84
C VAL A 215 -17.80 -7.50 4.01
N GLU A 216 -17.96 -6.94 2.83
CA GLU A 216 -16.86 -6.74 1.89
C GLU A 216 -15.82 -5.72 2.38
N ASP A 217 -16.23 -4.73 3.17
CA ASP A 217 -15.36 -3.61 3.60
C ASP A 217 -15.66 -3.23 5.07
N LEU A 218 -14.74 -3.62 5.96
CA LEU A 218 -14.85 -3.34 7.39
C LEU A 218 -14.66 -1.85 7.73
N GLN A 219 -13.93 -1.10 6.92
CA GLN A 219 -13.75 0.35 7.11
C GLN A 219 -15.06 1.08 6.81
N LYS A 220 -15.75 0.73 5.72
CA LYS A 220 -17.09 1.27 5.42
C LYS A 220 -18.11 0.88 6.48
N LEU A 221 -18.02 -0.33 7.04
CA LEU A 221 -18.87 -0.73 8.16
C LEU A 221 -18.63 0.14 9.41
N ALA A 222 -17.36 0.43 9.74
CA ALA A 222 -17.02 1.30 10.86
C ALA A 222 -17.58 2.72 10.67
N GLN A 223 -17.46 3.27 9.47
CA GLN A 223 -18.03 4.59 9.13
C GLN A 223 -19.55 4.63 9.26
N LYS A 224 -20.24 3.58 8.78
CA LYS A 224 -21.71 3.44 8.92
C LYS A 224 -22.13 3.36 10.40
N LYS A 225 -21.45 2.56 11.21
CA LYS A 225 -21.73 2.46 12.66
C LYS A 225 -21.51 3.80 13.37
N TRP A 226 -20.46 4.52 13.03
CA TRP A 226 -20.19 5.85 13.60
C TRP A 226 -21.27 6.88 13.20
N ALA A 227 -21.65 6.90 11.91
CA ALA A 227 -22.69 7.79 11.42
C ALA A 227 -24.06 7.50 12.04
N ALA A 228 -24.41 6.23 12.28
CA ALA A 228 -25.63 5.85 13.00
C ALA A 228 -25.61 6.36 14.45
N LYS A 229 -24.52 6.11 15.18
CA LYS A 229 -24.36 6.57 16.58
C LYS A 229 -24.47 8.10 16.73
N LYS A 230 -24.01 8.85 15.73
CA LYS A 230 -24.12 10.33 15.73
C LYS A 230 -25.54 10.84 15.49
N LYS A 231 -26.43 10.03 14.88
CA LYS A 231 -27.85 10.40 14.69
C LYS A 231 -28.70 10.15 15.93
N ASP A 232 -28.26 9.25 16.81
CA ASP A 232 -28.96 8.85 18.02
C ASP A 232 -28.49 9.66 19.27
N SER A 233 -27.54 10.57 19.10
CA SER A 233 -27.00 11.48 20.12
C SER A 233 -27.42 12.91 19.86
#